data_8b5e4441449e567ffa7268dea8343fa5
#
_entry.id   8b5e4441449e567ffa7268dea8343fa5
#
_cell.length_a   1.000
_cell.length_b   1.000
_cell.length_c   1.000
_cell.angle_alpha   90.00
_cell.angle_beta   90.00
_cell.angle_gamma   90.00
#
_symmetry.space_group_name_H-M   'P 1'
#
loop_
_entity.id
_entity.type
_entity.pdbx_description
1 polymer ?
#
loop_
_entity_poly.entity_id
_entity_poly.type
_entity_poly.pdbx_seq_one_letter_code
_entity_poly.pdbx_strand_id
1 'polypeptide(L)'
;VLARRKVVAGIASLLAAPACVRLPVPTDFDAIIIGAGVAGLSAAHALATKGRRILVLEARSRIGGRAWTDANSLGVPFDQGAHWLHNAEHNSFTQLARDKGLALKVADTSDRQLYCAGKALSDENATLRMNKATSDLERRMFIPSILPGDSSLAPFLSGDEWRDAMIGIAAFSLGAQPDRISFEDFLSLEDGEERTVSGGYGALVAAVFKSVPVRLDHRVALVDWHHGNRIAVSGQWGSATARYVIIAVPPTVLASGGIRFSPDLPQAKAEALGKFTVGQFLKVGFRFEGMGNRLPEYHADICRLASGNLEMLVADQFDPVLTLIASGDLASELARQDIAGRRAYAIERTTQTLGKNAAGRLGAVISYDWAADPLSLGSFSAVRPGAGNARRKFAQPLQGRVHFAGDAAPGPFATTVYGAHLSGLRAARQTERELAR
;
A
#
# COMPACT_ATOMS: atom_id res chain seq x y z
N VAL A 1 68.43 19.09 49.36
CA VAL A 1 68.01 19.07 47.96
C VAL A 1 66.57 18.69 47.89
N LEU A 2 65.65 19.66 47.73
CA LEU A 2 64.21 19.57 47.77
C LEU A 2 63.66 19.25 46.36
N ALA A 3 62.96 18.14 46.18
CA ALA A 3 62.21 17.79 44.95
C ALA A 3 60.80 18.38 45.03
N ARG A 4 60.43 19.23 44.05
CA ARG A 4 59.07 19.75 43.86
C ARG A 4 58.21 18.74 43.18
N ARG A 5 57.11 18.30 43.85
CA ARG A 5 56.01 17.54 43.23
C ARG A 5 55.05 18.54 42.59
N LYS A 6 54.84 18.43 41.26
CA LYS A 6 53.76 19.11 40.55
C LYS A 6 52.49 18.26 40.67
N VAL A 7 51.46 18.84 41.27
CA VAL A 7 50.09 18.31 41.25
C VAL A 7 49.43 18.80 39.98
N VAL A 8 49.06 17.90 39.05
CA VAL A 8 48.25 18.21 37.90
C VAL A 8 46.80 17.88 38.28
N ALA A 9 45.99 18.91 38.48
CA ALA A 9 44.54 18.77 38.67
C ALA A 9 43.89 18.60 37.31
N GLY A 10 43.41 17.40 37.01
CA GLY A 10 42.60 17.12 35.81
C GLY A 10 41.16 17.61 36.02
N ILE A 11 40.76 18.61 35.25
CA ILE A 11 39.35 19.03 35.14
C ILE A 11 38.65 18.06 34.21
N ALA A 12 37.85 17.17 34.76
CA ALA A 12 36.93 16.33 34.00
C ALA A 12 35.68 17.15 33.64
N SER A 13 35.65 17.66 32.40
CA SER A 13 34.45 18.31 31.84
C SER A 13 33.40 17.21 31.56
N LEU A 14 32.41 17.11 32.42
CA LEU A 14 31.19 16.36 32.14
C LEU A 14 30.43 17.10 31.04
N LEU A 15 30.53 16.62 29.81
CA LEU A 15 29.60 16.98 28.75
C LEU A 15 28.24 16.36 29.08
N ALA A 16 27.39 17.15 29.73
CA ALA A 16 25.98 16.84 29.88
C ALA A 16 25.34 16.91 28.48
N ALA A 17 25.01 15.74 27.90
CA ALA A 17 24.17 15.68 26.71
C ALA A 17 22.84 16.40 27.05
N PRO A 18 22.31 17.26 26.14
CA PRO A 18 21.04 17.90 26.38
C PRO A 18 19.97 16.79 26.50
N ALA A 19 19.43 16.61 27.69
CA ALA A 19 18.25 15.80 27.87
C ALA A 19 17.15 16.42 27.03
N CYS A 20 16.73 15.73 25.95
CA CYS A 20 15.52 16.08 25.22
C CYS A 20 14.37 16.05 26.24
N VAL A 21 13.97 17.23 26.72
CA VAL A 21 12.76 17.37 27.52
C VAL A 21 11.59 16.99 26.61
N ARG A 22 11.16 15.74 26.69
CA ARG A 22 9.92 15.31 26.07
C ARG A 22 8.79 15.99 26.83
N LEU A 23 8.20 17.00 26.20
CA LEU A 23 6.98 17.61 26.73
C LEU A 23 5.95 16.49 26.96
N PRO A 24 5.29 16.46 28.12
CA PRO A 24 4.28 15.45 28.39
C PRO A 24 3.18 15.52 27.31
N VAL A 25 2.89 14.40 26.67
CA VAL A 25 1.77 14.29 25.73
C VAL A 25 0.49 14.54 26.53
N PRO A 26 -0.40 15.47 26.10
CA PRO A 26 -1.68 15.61 26.74
C PRO A 26 -2.36 14.23 26.85
N THR A 27 -2.90 13.91 28.03
CA THR A 27 -3.39 12.56 28.31
C THR A 27 -4.84 12.33 27.91
N ASP A 28 -5.53 13.38 27.43
CA ASP A 28 -6.98 13.35 27.22
C ASP A 28 -7.40 13.85 25.83
N PHE A 29 -7.84 12.93 24.98
CA PHE A 29 -8.30 13.19 23.62
C PHE A 29 -9.75 12.71 23.42
N ASP A 30 -10.45 13.28 22.43
CA ASP A 30 -11.71 12.75 21.93
C ASP A 30 -11.45 11.46 21.14
N ALA A 31 -10.43 11.47 20.28
CA ALA A 31 -10.02 10.29 19.53
C ALA A 31 -8.50 10.20 19.38
N ILE A 32 -7.96 8.96 19.45
CA ILE A 32 -6.60 8.64 19.03
C ILE A 32 -6.67 7.86 17.72
N ILE A 33 -5.87 8.26 16.73
CA ILE A 33 -5.73 7.60 15.44
C ILE A 33 -4.37 6.90 15.40
N ILE A 34 -4.35 5.60 15.16
CA ILE A 34 -3.14 4.77 15.11
C ILE A 34 -2.83 4.46 13.65
N GLY A 35 -1.71 5.01 13.15
CA GLY A 35 -1.26 4.96 11.77
C GLY A 35 -1.64 6.20 10.97
N ALA A 36 -0.63 6.87 10.41
CA ALA A 36 -0.77 8.02 9.51
C ALA A 36 -0.66 7.62 8.02
N GLY A 37 -1.19 6.45 7.66
CA GLY A 37 -1.54 6.12 6.28
C GLY A 37 -2.76 6.93 5.83
N VAL A 38 -3.15 6.82 4.56
CA VAL A 38 -4.25 7.61 3.99
C VAL A 38 -5.54 7.48 4.79
N ALA A 39 -5.90 6.29 5.27
CA ALA A 39 -7.10 6.10 6.08
C ALA A 39 -7.06 6.88 7.40
N GLY A 40 -5.94 6.78 8.13
CA GLY A 40 -5.77 7.51 9.39
C GLY A 40 -5.73 9.03 9.20
N LEU A 41 -5.01 9.51 8.18
CA LEU A 41 -4.95 10.93 7.84
C LEU A 41 -6.32 11.49 7.44
N SER A 42 -7.11 10.72 6.68
CA SER A 42 -8.46 11.11 6.29
C SER A 42 -9.40 11.18 7.49
N ALA A 43 -9.31 10.20 8.40
CA ALA A 43 -10.08 10.22 9.64
C ALA A 43 -9.69 11.41 10.54
N ALA A 44 -8.38 11.63 10.70
CA ALA A 44 -7.84 12.73 11.49
C ALA A 44 -8.29 14.09 10.94
N HIS A 45 -8.15 14.31 9.63
CA HIS A 45 -8.59 15.54 8.99
C HIS A 45 -10.09 15.80 9.20
N ALA A 46 -10.93 14.78 8.99
CA ALA A 46 -12.37 14.90 9.15
C ALA A 46 -12.80 15.20 10.59
N LEU A 47 -12.14 14.63 11.60
CA LEU A 47 -12.41 14.91 13.00
C LEU A 47 -11.88 16.29 13.42
N ALA A 48 -10.68 16.67 12.96
CA ALA A 48 -10.09 17.98 13.25
C ALA A 48 -10.95 19.13 12.70
N THR A 49 -11.51 18.99 11.51
CA THR A 49 -12.43 20.01 10.92
C THR A 49 -13.73 20.18 11.72
N LYS A 50 -14.07 19.22 12.58
CA LYS A 50 -15.19 19.31 13.54
C LYS A 50 -14.77 19.83 14.92
N GLY A 51 -13.51 20.29 15.06
CA GLY A 51 -12.97 20.82 16.30
C GLY A 51 -12.68 19.77 17.36
N ARG A 52 -12.59 18.48 16.99
CA ARG A 52 -12.28 17.40 17.94
C ARG A 52 -10.81 17.42 18.34
N ARG A 53 -10.54 17.16 19.62
CA ARG A 53 -9.16 16.98 20.12
C ARG A 53 -8.68 15.59 19.74
N ILE A 54 -7.79 15.54 18.76
CA ILE A 54 -7.26 14.28 18.23
C ILE A 54 -5.77 14.15 18.47
N LEU A 55 -5.29 12.90 18.52
CA LEU A 55 -3.89 12.54 18.51
C LEU A 55 -3.66 11.51 17.40
N VAL A 56 -2.76 11.80 16.47
CA VAL A 56 -2.35 10.85 15.43
C VAL A 56 -0.96 10.32 15.77
N LEU A 57 -0.84 8.99 15.87
CA LEU A 57 0.40 8.28 16.19
C LEU A 57 0.85 7.46 14.99
N GLU A 58 2.06 7.72 14.51
CA GLU A 58 2.67 7.01 13.38
C GLU A 58 4.00 6.37 13.83
N ALA A 59 4.19 5.12 13.45
CA ALA A 59 5.40 4.39 13.81
C ALA A 59 6.63 4.77 12.98
N ARG A 60 6.42 5.31 11.77
CA ARG A 60 7.48 5.76 10.85
C ARG A 60 7.86 7.23 11.12
N SER A 61 8.98 7.63 10.55
CA SER A 61 9.43 9.03 10.47
C SER A 61 8.73 9.83 9.35
N ARG A 62 7.69 9.28 8.71
CA ARG A 62 6.93 9.91 7.62
C ARG A 62 5.46 9.51 7.64
N ILE A 63 4.62 10.34 7.02
CA ILE A 63 3.21 10.06 6.77
C ILE A 63 3.00 9.30 5.45
N GLY A 64 1.74 8.97 5.11
CA GLY A 64 1.31 8.38 3.84
C GLY A 64 1.26 6.84 3.86
N GLY A 65 1.99 6.19 4.78
CA GLY A 65 2.02 4.73 4.85
C GLY A 65 2.58 4.11 3.56
N ARG A 66 1.76 3.31 2.85
CA ARG A 66 2.10 2.67 1.56
C ARG A 66 1.92 3.58 0.33
N ALA A 67 1.36 4.77 0.48
CA ALA A 67 1.44 5.84 -0.51
C ALA A 67 2.70 6.68 -0.20
N TRP A 68 3.80 6.35 -0.86
CA TRP A 68 5.11 6.96 -0.60
C TRP A 68 5.88 7.20 -1.89
N THR A 69 6.20 8.45 -2.14
CA THR A 69 7.10 8.91 -3.20
C THR A 69 8.49 9.17 -2.64
N ASP A 70 9.51 8.51 -3.18
CA ASP A 70 10.91 8.86 -2.96
C ASP A 70 11.29 9.98 -3.95
N ALA A 71 11.73 11.11 -3.43
CA ALA A 71 12.03 12.29 -4.23
C ALA A 71 13.49 12.36 -4.70
N ASN A 72 14.38 11.53 -4.15
CA ASN A 72 15.82 11.79 -4.20
C ASN A 72 16.62 10.67 -4.89
N SER A 73 16.28 9.41 -4.65
CA SER A 73 17.17 8.27 -4.99
C SER A 73 17.41 8.10 -6.50
N LEU A 74 16.44 8.45 -7.34
CA LEU A 74 16.58 8.46 -8.80
C LEU A 74 16.84 9.86 -9.38
N GLY A 75 16.96 10.89 -8.52
CA GLY A 75 17.04 12.29 -8.95
C GLY A 75 15.74 12.84 -9.55
N VAL A 76 14.67 12.07 -9.51
CA VAL A 76 13.28 12.41 -9.88
C VAL A 76 12.33 11.70 -8.95
N PRO A 77 11.07 12.17 -8.79
CA PRO A 77 10.08 11.50 -7.97
C PRO A 77 9.84 10.05 -8.44
N PHE A 78 9.76 9.13 -7.49
CA PHE A 78 9.44 7.73 -7.74
C PHE A 78 8.50 7.17 -6.68
N ASP A 79 7.34 6.69 -7.10
CA ASP A 79 6.39 6.05 -6.20
C ASP A 79 6.83 4.63 -5.83
N GLN A 80 7.39 4.48 -4.64
CA GLN A 80 7.77 3.18 -4.06
C GLN A 80 6.54 2.28 -3.77
N GLY A 81 5.40 2.90 -3.50
CA GLY A 81 4.13 2.23 -3.22
C GLY A 81 3.07 2.53 -4.28
N ALA A 82 1.92 3.04 -3.85
CA ALA A 82 0.82 3.40 -4.74
C ALA A 82 1.27 4.39 -5.82
N HIS A 83 0.86 4.14 -7.06
CA HIS A 83 1.28 4.91 -8.23
C HIS A 83 0.08 5.39 -9.05
N TRP A 84 -0.95 4.54 -9.21
CA TRP A 84 -2.14 4.87 -9.98
C TRP A 84 -3.26 5.42 -9.10
N LEU A 85 -3.92 6.46 -9.60
CA LEU A 85 -5.22 6.89 -9.10
C LEU A 85 -6.28 5.98 -9.75
N HIS A 86 -6.57 4.86 -9.09
CA HIS A 86 -7.62 3.93 -9.52
C HIS A 86 -8.99 4.60 -9.46
N ASN A 87 -9.90 4.25 -10.38
CA ASN A 87 -11.26 4.79 -10.47
C ASN A 87 -11.23 6.33 -10.48
N ALA A 88 -10.40 6.92 -11.32
CA ALA A 88 -10.06 8.34 -11.33
C ALA A 88 -11.29 9.25 -11.53
N GLU A 89 -12.34 8.76 -12.16
CA GLU A 89 -13.63 9.41 -12.34
C GLU A 89 -14.38 9.64 -11.03
N HIS A 90 -14.18 8.76 -10.02
CA HIS A 90 -14.79 8.85 -8.70
C HIS A 90 -13.80 9.27 -7.61
N ASN A 91 -12.51 9.16 -7.90
CA ASN A 91 -11.44 9.34 -6.93
C ASN A 91 -11.25 10.81 -6.55
N SER A 92 -11.53 11.17 -5.30
CA SER A 92 -11.35 12.53 -4.80
C SER A 92 -9.93 13.08 -4.96
N PHE A 93 -8.90 12.21 -4.98
CA PHE A 93 -7.53 12.64 -5.20
C PHE A 93 -7.30 13.16 -6.62
N THR A 94 -8.13 12.78 -7.59
CA THR A 94 -8.11 13.36 -8.95
C THR A 94 -8.42 14.86 -8.91
N GLN A 95 -9.46 15.27 -8.18
CA GLN A 95 -9.77 16.68 -8.01
C GLN A 95 -8.73 17.39 -7.14
N LEU A 96 -8.29 16.78 -6.05
CA LEU A 96 -7.25 17.35 -5.19
C LEU A 96 -5.92 17.58 -5.92
N ALA A 97 -5.56 16.73 -6.89
CA ALA A 97 -4.40 16.95 -7.75
C ALA A 97 -4.58 18.19 -8.63
N ARG A 98 -5.76 18.32 -9.28
CA ARG A 98 -6.10 19.51 -10.08
C ARG A 98 -6.06 20.80 -9.25
N ASP A 99 -6.63 20.79 -8.05
CA ASP A 99 -6.66 21.94 -7.14
C ASP A 99 -5.26 22.38 -6.70
N LYS A 100 -4.29 21.45 -6.76
CA LYS A 100 -2.86 21.74 -6.49
C LYS A 100 -2.05 22.06 -7.75
N GLY A 101 -2.69 22.14 -8.92
CA GLY A 101 -2.02 22.42 -10.19
C GLY A 101 -1.15 21.27 -10.70
N LEU A 102 -1.36 20.03 -10.22
CA LEU A 102 -0.60 18.87 -10.68
C LEU A 102 -1.18 18.33 -11.98
N ALA A 103 -0.32 17.95 -12.91
CA ALA A 103 -0.72 17.33 -14.15
C ALA A 103 -1.18 15.88 -13.90
N LEU A 104 -2.22 15.49 -14.62
CA LEU A 104 -2.77 14.13 -14.62
C LEU A 104 -2.72 13.59 -16.03
N LYS A 105 -2.36 12.32 -16.17
CA LYS A 105 -2.41 11.59 -17.44
C LYS A 105 -3.20 10.31 -17.25
N VAL A 106 -3.98 9.93 -18.25
CA VAL A 106 -4.62 8.61 -18.30
C VAL A 106 -3.52 7.57 -18.42
N ALA A 107 -3.56 6.56 -17.56
CA ALA A 107 -2.71 5.39 -17.72
C ALA A 107 -3.33 4.54 -18.84
N ASP A 108 -3.04 4.91 -20.09
CA ASP A 108 -3.58 4.22 -21.25
C ASP A 108 -3.04 2.79 -21.28
N THR A 109 -3.94 1.86 -21.22
CA THR A 109 -3.64 0.41 -21.30
C THR A 109 -3.99 -0.17 -22.66
N SER A 110 -4.48 0.65 -23.61
CA SER A 110 -4.88 0.19 -24.94
C SER A 110 -3.70 -0.27 -25.81
N ASP A 111 -2.50 0.28 -25.56
CA ASP A 111 -1.26 -0.08 -26.25
C ASP A 111 -0.42 -1.13 -25.51
N ARG A 112 -1.02 -1.84 -24.54
CA ARG A 112 -0.33 -2.92 -23.83
C ARG A 112 0.09 -4.02 -24.79
N GLN A 113 1.40 -4.29 -24.83
CA GLN A 113 1.92 -5.47 -25.52
C GLN A 113 2.01 -6.63 -24.53
N LEU A 114 1.27 -7.71 -24.79
CA LEU A 114 1.36 -8.94 -24.01
C LEU A 114 2.51 -9.80 -24.55
N TYR A 115 3.39 -10.22 -23.65
CA TYR A 115 4.48 -11.16 -23.94
C TYR A 115 4.25 -12.46 -23.16
N CYS A 116 4.11 -13.56 -23.86
CA CYS A 116 4.06 -14.88 -23.25
C CYS A 116 5.31 -15.68 -23.61
N ALA A 117 5.99 -16.24 -22.60
CA ALA A 117 7.21 -17.02 -22.79
C ALA A 117 8.29 -16.33 -23.66
N GLY A 118 8.39 -14.99 -23.56
CA GLY A 118 9.36 -14.19 -24.31
C GLY A 118 8.98 -13.91 -25.77
N LYS A 119 7.76 -14.26 -26.18
CA LYS A 119 7.21 -13.91 -27.51
C LYS A 119 6.06 -12.92 -27.35
N ALA A 120 6.05 -11.88 -28.18
CA ALA A 120 4.90 -10.98 -28.25
C ALA A 120 3.65 -11.77 -28.72
N LEU A 121 2.54 -11.63 -27.97
CA LEU A 121 1.23 -12.15 -28.38
C LEU A 121 0.52 -11.19 -29.35
N SER A 122 1.28 -10.33 -30.05
CA SER A 122 0.75 -9.42 -31.04
C SER A 122 0.51 -10.17 -32.36
N ASP A 123 -0.75 -10.42 -32.68
CA ASP A 123 -1.19 -10.70 -34.05
C ASP A 123 -2.24 -9.65 -34.47
N GLU A 124 -2.60 -9.64 -35.76
CA GLU A 124 -3.62 -8.73 -36.31
C GLU A 124 -4.99 -8.85 -35.59
N ASN A 125 -5.18 -9.87 -34.79
CA ASN A 125 -6.42 -10.20 -34.06
C ASN A 125 -6.24 -10.15 -32.53
N ALA A 126 -5.14 -9.63 -32.01
CA ALA A 126 -4.83 -9.62 -30.58
C ALA A 126 -5.98 -9.00 -29.74
N THR A 127 -6.49 -7.84 -30.15
CA THR A 127 -7.63 -7.17 -29.50
C THR A 127 -8.89 -8.03 -29.54
N LEU A 128 -9.17 -8.70 -30.69
CA LEU A 128 -10.33 -9.57 -30.82
C LEU A 128 -10.20 -10.80 -29.90
N ARG A 129 -9.01 -11.38 -29.80
CA ARG A 129 -8.74 -12.53 -28.92
C ARG A 129 -8.85 -12.15 -27.44
N MET A 130 -8.32 -10.99 -27.05
CA MET A 130 -8.48 -10.46 -25.71
C MET A 130 -9.97 -10.26 -25.35
N ASN A 131 -10.73 -9.58 -26.20
CA ASN A 131 -12.15 -9.35 -25.97
C ASN A 131 -12.93 -10.67 -25.86
N LYS A 132 -12.60 -11.66 -26.69
CA LYS A 132 -13.19 -13.00 -26.60
C LYS A 132 -12.82 -13.69 -25.30
N ALA A 133 -11.55 -13.65 -24.88
CA ALA A 133 -11.09 -14.24 -23.63
C ALA A 133 -11.78 -13.59 -22.42
N THR A 134 -11.91 -12.26 -22.42
CA THR A 134 -12.63 -11.51 -21.37
C THR A 134 -14.10 -11.94 -21.31
N SER A 135 -14.81 -11.94 -22.45
CA SER A 135 -16.22 -12.36 -22.50
C SER A 135 -16.43 -13.82 -22.09
N ASP A 136 -15.50 -14.72 -22.44
CA ASP A 136 -15.53 -16.12 -22.01
C ASP A 136 -15.30 -16.25 -20.50
N LEU A 137 -14.42 -15.44 -19.94
CA LEU A 137 -14.16 -15.40 -18.51
C LEU A 137 -15.36 -14.87 -17.73
N GLU A 138 -15.95 -13.76 -18.15
CA GLU A 138 -17.16 -13.19 -17.56
C GLU A 138 -18.30 -14.20 -17.51
N ARG A 139 -18.55 -14.92 -18.61
CA ARG A 139 -19.58 -15.98 -18.66
C ARG A 139 -19.30 -17.13 -17.69
N ARG A 140 -18.03 -17.53 -17.54
CA ARG A 140 -17.63 -18.60 -16.61
C ARG A 140 -17.72 -18.13 -15.15
N MET A 141 -17.46 -16.88 -14.88
CA MET A 141 -17.55 -16.29 -13.54
C MET A 141 -19.00 -16.03 -13.13
N PHE A 142 -19.92 -15.88 -14.07
CA PHE A 142 -21.32 -15.58 -13.78
C PHE A 142 -22.00 -16.67 -12.92
N ILE A 143 -21.87 -17.95 -13.30
CA ILE A 143 -22.53 -19.05 -12.57
C ILE A 143 -22.00 -19.18 -11.14
N PRO A 144 -20.67 -19.26 -10.90
CA PRO A 144 -20.14 -19.27 -9.54
C PRO A 144 -20.51 -18.05 -8.71
N SER A 145 -20.70 -16.87 -9.32
CA SER A 145 -21.05 -15.64 -8.58
C SER A 145 -22.42 -15.70 -7.93
N ILE A 146 -23.33 -16.56 -8.43
CA ILE A 146 -24.68 -16.74 -7.89
C ILE A 146 -24.83 -18.03 -7.04
N LEU A 147 -23.80 -18.85 -6.97
CA LEU A 147 -23.81 -20.06 -6.13
C LEU A 147 -23.22 -19.75 -4.75
N PRO A 148 -23.74 -20.39 -3.68
CA PRO A 148 -23.18 -20.19 -2.36
C PRO A 148 -21.78 -20.82 -2.24
N GLY A 149 -20.87 -20.09 -1.63
CA GLY A 149 -19.50 -20.53 -1.34
C GLY A 149 -18.46 -19.70 -2.08
N ASP A 150 -17.39 -19.39 -1.37
CA ASP A 150 -16.26 -18.63 -1.90
C ASP A 150 -15.14 -19.58 -2.32
N SER A 151 -14.78 -19.54 -3.57
CA SER A 151 -13.66 -20.31 -4.16
C SER A 151 -12.45 -19.41 -4.43
N SER A 152 -11.42 -19.97 -5.07
CA SER A 152 -10.31 -19.19 -5.63
C SER A 152 -10.52 -18.85 -7.10
N LEU A 153 -9.63 -18.02 -7.67
CA LEU A 153 -9.59 -17.75 -9.11
C LEU A 153 -8.98 -18.91 -9.92
N ALA A 154 -8.27 -19.84 -9.30
CA ALA A 154 -7.57 -20.93 -9.99
C ALA A 154 -8.47 -21.81 -10.89
N PRO A 155 -9.74 -22.16 -10.53
CA PRO A 155 -10.62 -22.94 -11.39
C PRO A 155 -10.95 -22.30 -12.74
N PHE A 156 -10.71 -21.00 -12.90
CA PHE A 156 -10.95 -20.30 -14.16
C PHE A 156 -9.78 -20.39 -15.13
N LEU A 157 -8.59 -20.83 -14.69
CA LEU A 157 -7.46 -21.18 -15.56
C LEU A 157 -7.85 -22.35 -16.46
N SER A 158 -7.40 -22.34 -17.70
CA SER A 158 -7.85 -23.33 -18.71
C SER A 158 -6.75 -23.86 -19.61
N GLY A 159 -5.54 -23.33 -19.52
CA GLY A 159 -4.47 -23.60 -20.48
C GLY A 159 -4.64 -22.89 -21.84
N ASP A 160 -5.66 -22.06 -21.99
CA ASP A 160 -5.77 -21.10 -23.09
C ASP A 160 -4.98 -19.84 -22.74
N GLU A 161 -3.95 -19.52 -23.52
CA GLU A 161 -2.97 -18.45 -23.22
C GLU A 161 -3.63 -17.10 -22.94
N TRP A 162 -4.69 -16.75 -23.68
CA TRP A 162 -5.36 -15.46 -23.54
C TRP A 162 -6.19 -15.38 -22.26
N ARG A 163 -6.89 -16.45 -21.94
CA ARG A 163 -7.70 -16.52 -20.72
C ARG A 163 -6.80 -16.56 -19.49
N ASP A 164 -5.73 -17.32 -19.54
CA ASP A 164 -4.77 -17.45 -18.46
C ASP A 164 -4.04 -16.10 -18.25
N ALA A 165 -3.83 -15.33 -19.34
CA ALA A 165 -3.35 -13.94 -19.23
C ALA A 165 -4.34 -13.03 -18.48
N MET A 166 -5.65 -13.13 -18.76
CA MET A 166 -6.66 -12.33 -18.05
C MET A 166 -6.72 -12.69 -16.56
N ILE A 167 -6.64 -13.97 -16.21
CA ILE A 167 -6.54 -14.40 -14.81
C ILE A 167 -5.23 -13.89 -14.17
N GLY A 168 -4.13 -13.91 -14.93
CA GLY A 168 -2.85 -13.35 -14.48
C GLY A 168 -2.95 -11.85 -14.17
N ILE A 169 -3.65 -11.08 -15.00
CA ILE A 169 -3.90 -9.65 -14.78
C ILE A 169 -4.76 -9.44 -13.52
N ALA A 170 -5.83 -10.21 -13.35
CA ALA A 170 -6.66 -10.17 -12.15
C ALA A 170 -5.86 -10.52 -10.88
N ALA A 171 -5.04 -11.56 -10.94
CA ALA A 171 -4.17 -11.96 -9.85
C ALA A 171 -3.07 -10.92 -9.56
N PHE A 172 -2.52 -10.32 -10.62
CA PHE A 172 -1.54 -9.24 -10.51
C PHE A 172 -2.11 -8.07 -9.70
N SER A 173 -3.31 -7.58 -10.02
CA SER A 173 -3.92 -6.45 -9.31
C SER A 173 -4.16 -6.71 -7.81
N LEU A 174 -4.21 -7.97 -7.37
CA LEU A 174 -4.30 -8.37 -5.97
C LEU A 174 -2.99 -8.88 -5.37
N GLY A 175 -1.91 -8.91 -6.14
CA GLY A 175 -0.57 -9.27 -5.67
C GLY A 175 -0.44 -10.68 -5.11
N ALA A 176 -1.28 -11.61 -5.55
CA ALA A 176 -1.28 -12.98 -5.08
C ALA A 176 -1.54 -13.96 -6.24
N GLN A 177 -1.21 -15.24 -6.03
CA GLN A 177 -1.51 -16.28 -7.02
C GLN A 177 -3.02 -16.53 -7.10
N PRO A 178 -3.56 -16.94 -8.27
CA PRO A 178 -4.99 -17.17 -8.45
C PRO A 178 -5.62 -18.15 -7.43
N ASP A 179 -4.86 -19.14 -6.95
CA ASP A 179 -5.30 -20.10 -5.93
C ASP A 179 -5.42 -19.51 -4.52
N ARG A 180 -4.86 -18.33 -4.29
CA ARG A 180 -4.83 -17.63 -2.98
C ARG A 180 -5.76 -16.43 -2.90
N ILE A 181 -6.51 -16.14 -3.97
CA ILE A 181 -7.44 -15.01 -4.05
C ILE A 181 -8.86 -15.51 -3.90
N SER A 182 -9.63 -14.92 -2.97
CA SER A 182 -11.07 -15.13 -2.84
C SER A 182 -11.77 -14.62 -4.09
N PHE A 183 -12.59 -15.49 -4.69
CA PHE A 183 -13.42 -15.13 -5.83
C PHE A 183 -14.49 -14.08 -5.48
N GLU A 184 -15.15 -14.23 -4.31
CA GLU A 184 -16.13 -13.25 -3.83
C GLU A 184 -15.47 -11.87 -3.58
N ASP A 185 -14.26 -11.87 -3.01
CA ASP A 185 -13.53 -10.62 -2.76
C ASP A 185 -13.16 -9.93 -4.06
N PHE A 186 -12.63 -10.69 -5.03
CA PHE A 186 -12.31 -10.19 -6.36
C PHE A 186 -13.52 -9.56 -7.05
N LEU A 187 -14.67 -10.24 -7.07
CA LEU A 187 -15.90 -9.72 -7.68
C LEU A 187 -16.48 -8.49 -6.97
N SER A 188 -16.08 -8.23 -5.73
CA SER A 188 -16.53 -7.06 -4.96
C SER A 188 -15.81 -5.77 -5.32
N LEU A 189 -14.73 -5.85 -6.10
CA LEU A 189 -13.91 -4.71 -6.51
C LEU A 189 -14.42 -4.13 -7.82
N GLU A 190 -14.40 -2.81 -7.92
CA GLU A 190 -14.75 -2.08 -9.14
C GLU A 190 -13.49 -1.60 -9.86
N ASP A 191 -13.44 -1.86 -11.16
CA ASP A 191 -12.47 -1.26 -12.05
C ASP A 191 -12.99 0.10 -12.55
N GLY A 192 -12.06 0.95 -13.01
CA GLY A 192 -12.38 2.27 -13.56
C GLY A 192 -11.17 2.88 -14.27
N GLU A 193 -11.31 4.14 -14.65
CA GLU A 193 -10.22 4.87 -15.27
C GLU A 193 -9.03 4.99 -14.33
N GLU A 194 -7.86 4.71 -14.84
CA GLU A 194 -6.60 4.88 -14.10
C GLU A 194 -5.84 6.11 -14.58
N ARG A 195 -5.31 6.88 -13.64
CA ARG A 195 -4.45 8.02 -13.95
C ARG A 195 -3.16 7.99 -13.14
N THR A 196 -2.14 8.59 -13.70
CA THR A 196 -0.90 8.95 -13.00
C THR A 196 -0.89 10.44 -12.71
N VAL A 197 -0.13 10.85 -11.70
CA VAL A 197 -0.02 12.24 -11.27
C VAL A 197 1.45 12.69 -11.27
N SER A 198 1.70 13.88 -11.83
CA SER A 198 3.05 14.45 -11.83
C SER A 198 3.58 14.66 -10.41
N GLY A 199 4.85 14.31 -10.20
CA GLY A 199 5.48 14.41 -8.89
C GLY A 199 5.18 13.26 -7.93
N GLY A 200 4.31 12.30 -8.32
CA GLY A 200 4.02 11.07 -7.58
C GLY A 200 2.79 11.14 -6.67
N TYR A 201 2.12 10.01 -6.54
CA TYR A 201 0.89 9.89 -5.75
C TYR A 201 1.15 10.01 -4.25
N GLY A 202 2.24 9.44 -3.75
CA GLY A 202 2.62 9.60 -2.33
C GLY A 202 2.91 11.04 -1.95
N ALA A 203 3.53 11.82 -2.85
CA ALA A 203 3.77 13.24 -2.66
C ALA A 203 2.45 14.04 -2.64
N LEU A 204 1.49 13.72 -3.52
CA LEU A 204 0.15 14.30 -3.50
C LEU A 204 -0.52 14.04 -2.14
N VAL A 205 -0.50 12.80 -1.64
CA VAL A 205 -1.05 12.43 -0.33
C VAL A 205 -0.41 13.26 0.79
N ALA A 206 0.92 13.36 0.80
CA ALA A 206 1.64 14.17 1.79
C ALA A 206 1.25 15.65 1.73
N ALA A 207 1.09 16.21 0.52
CA ALA A 207 0.68 17.59 0.31
C ALA A 207 -0.77 17.87 0.69
N VAL A 208 -1.68 16.90 0.52
CA VAL A 208 -3.09 17.01 0.93
C VAL A 208 -3.21 17.06 2.44
N PHE A 209 -2.48 16.21 3.15
CA PHE A 209 -2.61 16.08 4.61
C PHE A 209 -1.52 16.77 5.42
N LYS A 210 -0.75 17.68 4.81
CA LYS A 210 0.36 18.38 5.48
C LYS A 210 -0.01 19.15 6.76
N SER A 211 -1.28 19.57 6.87
CA SER A 211 -1.80 20.30 8.03
C SER A 211 -2.28 19.41 9.17
N VAL A 212 -2.35 18.08 8.96
CA VAL A 212 -2.76 17.14 10.01
C VAL A 212 -1.59 16.96 11.00
N PRO A 213 -1.77 17.30 12.29
CA PRO A 213 -0.69 17.12 13.26
C PRO A 213 -0.49 15.63 13.56
N VAL A 214 0.69 15.10 13.24
CA VAL A 214 1.07 13.71 13.43
C VAL A 214 2.28 13.62 14.35
N ARG A 215 2.24 12.70 15.32
CA ARG A 215 3.41 12.30 16.11
C ARG A 215 4.10 11.16 15.38
N LEU A 216 5.17 11.46 14.68
CA LEU A 216 6.02 10.49 13.98
C LEU A 216 6.91 9.76 15.00
N ASP A 217 7.44 8.58 14.64
CA ASP A 217 8.29 7.74 15.48
C ASP A 217 7.61 7.32 16.81
N HIS A 218 6.28 7.27 16.81
CA HIS A 218 5.45 6.94 17.96
C HIS A 218 4.75 5.61 17.74
N ARG A 219 5.52 4.51 17.70
CA ARG A 219 4.96 3.15 17.56
C ARG A 219 4.08 2.80 18.75
N VAL A 220 2.82 2.46 18.46
CA VAL A 220 1.89 1.90 19.45
C VAL A 220 2.19 0.43 19.65
N ALA A 221 2.29 -0.01 20.90
CA ALA A 221 2.52 -1.40 21.28
C ALA A 221 1.30 -2.06 21.94
N LEU A 222 0.45 -1.27 22.62
CA LEU A 222 -0.70 -1.77 23.34
C LEU A 222 -1.91 -0.82 23.19
N VAL A 223 -3.07 -1.39 22.99
CA VAL A 223 -4.39 -0.74 23.10
C VAL A 223 -5.17 -1.43 24.22
N ASP A 224 -5.32 -0.76 25.36
CA ASP A 224 -6.19 -1.19 26.45
C ASP A 224 -7.57 -0.53 26.27
N TRP A 225 -8.49 -1.31 25.70
CA TRP A 225 -9.83 -0.83 25.32
C TRP A 225 -10.90 -1.06 26.37
N HIS A 226 -10.51 -1.62 27.54
CA HIS A 226 -11.32 -1.73 28.76
C HIS A 226 -10.82 -0.84 29.90
N HIS A 227 -10.03 0.18 29.60
CA HIS A 227 -9.51 1.11 30.59
C HIS A 227 -10.61 2.06 31.10
N GLY A 228 -11.51 1.57 31.94
CA GLY A 228 -12.67 2.31 32.46
C GLY A 228 -13.58 2.83 31.34
N ASN A 229 -13.92 4.12 31.40
CA ASN A 229 -14.70 4.79 30.36
C ASN A 229 -13.85 5.33 29.18
N ARG A 230 -12.57 5.08 29.19
CA ARG A 230 -11.60 5.52 28.18
C ARG A 230 -10.84 4.33 27.58
N ILE A 231 -10.10 4.59 26.55
CA ILE A 231 -9.16 3.65 25.92
C ILE A 231 -7.77 4.20 26.16
N ALA A 232 -6.88 3.37 26.71
CA ALA A 232 -5.48 3.73 26.86
C ALA A 232 -4.65 3.15 25.70
N VAL A 233 -3.78 3.98 25.14
CA VAL A 233 -2.86 3.61 24.07
C VAL A 233 -1.45 3.88 24.55
N SER A 234 -0.54 2.91 24.40
CA SER A 234 0.83 3.04 24.90
C SER A 234 1.88 2.44 23.98
N GLY A 235 3.11 2.88 24.16
CA GLY A 235 4.32 2.44 23.48
C GLY A 235 5.57 2.94 24.21
N GLN A 236 6.74 2.82 23.60
CA GLN A 236 7.99 3.33 24.21
C GLN A 236 8.00 4.87 24.39
N TRP A 237 7.12 5.58 23.69
CA TRP A 237 6.94 7.03 23.78
C TRP A 237 6.13 7.47 25.01
N GLY A 238 5.53 6.54 25.77
CA GLY A 238 4.64 6.77 26.89
C GLY A 238 3.22 6.28 26.62
N SER A 239 2.23 6.98 27.12
CA SER A 239 0.81 6.62 26.97
C SER A 239 -0.08 7.85 26.79
N ALA A 240 -1.27 7.63 26.20
CA ALA A 240 -2.33 8.62 26.09
C ALA A 240 -3.69 7.92 26.20
N THR A 241 -4.74 8.69 26.55
CA THR A 241 -6.10 8.16 26.64
C THR A 241 -7.06 8.92 25.73
N ALA A 242 -8.07 8.22 25.22
CA ALA A 242 -9.14 8.82 24.43
C ALA A 242 -10.49 8.15 24.70
N ARG A 243 -11.58 8.83 24.30
CA ARG A 243 -12.92 8.22 24.29
C ARG A 243 -13.04 7.17 23.19
N TYR A 244 -12.41 7.42 22.04
CA TYR A 244 -12.43 6.57 20.85
C TYR A 244 -11.03 6.34 20.30
N VAL A 245 -10.85 5.20 19.64
CA VAL A 245 -9.62 4.88 18.91
C VAL A 245 -9.97 4.46 17.48
N ILE A 246 -9.25 4.99 16.50
CA ILE A 246 -9.32 4.54 15.10
C ILE A 246 -8.00 3.84 14.77
N ILE A 247 -8.07 2.55 14.46
CA ILE A 247 -6.92 1.73 14.08
C ILE A 247 -6.84 1.72 12.54
N ALA A 248 -5.83 2.39 12.02
CA ALA A 248 -5.55 2.51 10.58
C ALA A 248 -4.24 1.77 10.21
N VAL A 249 -4.09 0.56 10.75
CA VAL A 249 -2.93 -0.31 10.60
C VAL A 249 -3.32 -1.52 9.75
N PRO A 250 -2.43 -2.02 8.86
CA PRO A 250 -2.73 -3.19 8.02
C PRO A 250 -3.16 -4.41 8.84
N PRO A 251 -4.15 -5.21 8.35
CA PRO A 251 -4.62 -6.39 9.08
C PRO A 251 -3.51 -7.43 9.30
N THR A 252 -2.55 -7.55 8.38
CA THR A 252 -1.38 -8.42 8.49
C THR A 252 -0.49 -8.04 9.68
N VAL A 253 -0.30 -6.73 9.91
CA VAL A 253 0.45 -6.22 11.06
C VAL A 253 -0.31 -6.49 12.38
N LEU A 254 -1.64 -6.34 12.39
CA LEU A 254 -2.45 -6.67 13.56
C LEU A 254 -2.44 -8.18 13.84
N ALA A 255 -2.56 -9.01 12.81
CA ALA A 255 -2.53 -10.48 12.94
C ALA A 255 -1.16 -11.01 13.44
N SER A 256 -0.06 -10.32 13.10
CA SER A 256 1.28 -10.68 13.57
C SER A 256 1.57 -10.25 15.02
N GLY A 257 0.61 -9.62 15.70
CA GLY A 257 0.82 -9.10 17.05
C GLY A 257 1.60 -7.77 17.10
N GLY A 258 1.69 -7.05 15.98
CA GLY A 258 2.35 -5.75 15.90
C GLY A 258 1.77 -4.70 16.87
N ILE A 259 0.52 -4.88 17.28
CA ILE A 259 -0.16 -4.17 18.37
C ILE A 259 -0.88 -5.20 19.23
N ARG A 260 -0.65 -5.19 20.53
CA ARG A 260 -1.38 -6.01 21.49
C ARG A 260 -2.66 -5.30 21.92
N PHE A 261 -3.66 -6.09 22.30
CA PHE A 261 -4.95 -5.59 22.81
C PHE A 261 -5.18 -6.12 24.24
N SER A 262 -5.78 -5.28 25.09
CA SER A 262 -6.19 -5.65 26.43
C SER A 262 -7.67 -5.21 26.62
N PRO A 263 -8.58 -6.13 26.86
CA PRO A 263 -8.43 -7.59 26.68
C PRO A 263 -8.12 -7.97 25.23
N ASP A 264 -7.82 -9.24 25.00
CA ASP A 264 -7.58 -9.75 23.65
C ASP A 264 -8.75 -9.44 22.70
N LEU A 265 -8.45 -9.39 21.41
CA LEU A 265 -9.48 -9.22 20.38
C LEU A 265 -10.50 -10.38 20.45
N PRO A 266 -11.80 -10.11 20.29
CA PRO A 266 -12.80 -11.17 20.16
C PRO A 266 -12.37 -12.17 19.09
N GLN A 267 -12.62 -13.47 19.35
CA GLN A 267 -12.19 -14.56 18.47
C GLN A 267 -12.57 -14.33 17.00
N ALA A 268 -13.81 -13.90 16.73
CA ALA A 268 -14.28 -13.62 15.37
C ALA A 268 -13.48 -12.50 14.66
N LYS A 269 -12.95 -11.53 15.44
CA LYS A 269 -12.09 -10.46 14.90
C LYS A 269 -10.69 -11.00 14.61
N ALA A 270 -10.10 -11.75 15.53
CA ALA A 270 -8.78 -12.37 15.36
C ALA A 270 -8.76 -13.34 14.16
N GLU A 271 -9.80 -14.19 14.04
CA GLU A 271 -9.98 -15.06 12.88
C GLU A 271 -10.09 -14.28 11.56
N ALA A 272 -10.86 -13.18 11.55
CA ALA A 272 -10.99 -12.34 10.35
C ALA A 272 -9.65 -11.71 9.94
N LEU A 273 -8.83 -11.26 10.88
CA LEU A 273 -7.47 -10.74 10.61
C LEU A 273 -6.59 -11.82 9.96
N GLY A 274 -6.68 -13.07 10.42
CA GLY A 274 -5.94 -14.20 9.86
C GLY A 274 -6.40 -14.65 8.45
N LYS A 275 -7.54 -14.13 7.96
CA LYS A 275 -8.05 -14.41 6.62
C LYS A 275 -7.49 -13.48 5.53
N PHE A 276 -6.82 -12.43 5.93
CA PHE A 276 -6.07 -11.62 4.95
C PHE A 276 -4.77 -12.32 4.57
N THR A 277 -4.48 -12.29 3.28
CA THR A 277 -3.17 -12.68 2.75
C THR A 277 -2.35 -11.43 2.43
N VAL A 278 -1.07 -11.62 2.28
CA VAL A 278 -0.14 -10.57 1.88
C VAL A 278 -0.23 -10.42 0.37
N GLY A 279 -0.77 -9.30 -0.10
CA GLY A 279 -0.60 -8.90 -1.50
C GLY A 279 0.85 -8.46 -1.73
N GLN A 280 1.55 -9.17 -2.61
CA GLN A 280 2.96 -8.93 -2.90
C GLN A 280 3.11 -8.17 -4.21
N PHE A 281 3.68 -6.97 -4.11
CA PHE A 281 4.12 -6.17 -5.24
C PHE A 281 5.54 -5.71 -5.00
N LEU A 282 6.42 -5.96 -5.94
CA LEU A 282 7.78 -5.44 -5.91
C LEU A 282 8.02 -4.58 -7.14
N LYS A 283 8.45 -3.34 -6.91
CA LYS A 283 8.90 -2.44 -7.96
C LYS A 283 10.42 -2.38 -7.98
N VAL A 284 10.98 -2.43 -9.18
CA VAL A 284 12.39 -2.12 -9.43
C VAL A 284 12.41 -0.95 -10.40
N GLY A 285 12.60 0.26 -9.87
CA GLY A 285 12.61 1.50 -10.64
C GLY A 285 14.02 1.86 -11.10
N PHE A 286 14.14 2.32 -12.33
CA PHE A 286 15.40 2.76 -12.93
C PHE A 286 15.29 4.16 -13.48
N ARG A 287 16.29 5.00 -13.18
CA ARG A 287 16.53 6.19 -14.00
C ARG A 287 16.92 5.76 -15.39
N PHE A 288 16.23 6.25 -16.41
CA PHE A 288 16.56 5.99 -17.80
C PHE A 288 17.45 7.11 -18.34
N GLU A 289 18.62 6.77 -18.86
CA GLU A 289 19.64 7.73 -19.23
C GLU A 289 19.66 8.06 -20.73
N GLY A 290 20.01 9.30 -21.08
CA GLY A 290 20.33 9.70 -22.46
C GLY A 290 19.15 9.96 -23.39
N MET A 291 17.92 10.13 -22.88
CA MET A 291 16.72 10.41 -23.70
C MET A 291 16.01 11.73 -23.32
N GLY A 292 16.68 12.66 -22.64
CA GLY A 292 16.00 13.85 -22.11
C GLY A 292 14.92 13.46 -21.09
N ASN A 293 13.80 14.18 -21.09
CA ASN A 293 12.70 13.94 -20.14
C ASN A 293 11.57 13.04 -20.70
N ARG A 294 11.78 12.31 -21.79
CA ARG A 294 10.76 11.45 -22.38
C ARG A 294 11.32 10.08 -22.73
N LEU A 295 10.74 9.05 -22.12
CA LEU A 295 10.78 7.70 -22.66
C LEU A 295 9.81 7.62 -23.84
N PRO A 296 10.08 6.79 -24.86
CA PRO A 296 9.01 6.32 -25.74
C PRO A 296 7.90 5.73 -24.87
N GLU A 297 6.65 5.95 -25.22
CA GLU A 297 5.50 5.36 -24.50
C GLU A 297 5.58 3.84 -24.67
N TYR A 298 6.17 3.16 -23.69
CA TYR A 298 6.20 1.71 -23.61
C TYR A 298 5.34 1.28 -22.44
N HIS A 299 4.25 0.62 -22.72
CA HIS A 299 3.52 -0.20 -21.79
C HIS A 299 3.60 -1.65 -22.25
N ALA A 300 4.41 -2.43 -21.60
CA ALA A 300 4.53 -3.85 -21.91
C ALA A 300 4.10 -4.66 -20.69
N ASP A 301 3.00 -5.36 -20.80
CA ASP A 301 2.61 -6.39 -19.84
C ASP A 301 3.33 -7.69 -20.23
N ILE A 302 4.17 -8.18 -19.34
CA ILE A 302 4.91 -9.42 -19.55
C ILE A 302 4.20 -10.53 -18.78
N CYS A 303 3.40 -11.33 -19.49
CA CYS A 303 2.80 -12.52 -18.92
C CYS A 303 3.81 -13.67 -18.91
N ARG A 304 4.11 -14.21 -17.74
CA ARG A 304 4.72 -15.54 -17.59
C ARG A 304 3.62 -16.55 -17.27
N LEU A 305 2.95 -17.05 -18.30
CA LEU A 305 1.78 -17.94 -18.13
C LEU A 305 2.09 -19.29 -17.53
N ALA A 306 3.30 -19.81 -17.64
CA ALA A 306 3.65 -21.15 -17.15
C ALA A 306 3.55 -21.29 -15.62
N SER A 307 3.42 -20.19 -14.86
CA SER A 307 3.37 -20.20 -13.40
C SER A 307 2.32 -19.26 -12.79
N GLY A 308 1.47 -18.62 -13.60
CA GLY A 308 0.50 -17.63 -13.10
C GLY A 308 1.13 -16.33 -12.56
N ASN A 309 2.40 -16.08 -12.84
CA ASN A 309 3.09 -14.86 -12.45
C ASN A 309 3.00 -13.84 -13.58
N LEU A 310 2.52 -12.65 -13.27
CA LEU A 310 2.56 -11.49 -14.14
C LEU A 310 3.65 -10.53 -13.68
N GLU A 311 4.39 -9.99 -14.61
CA GLU A 311 5.28 -8.85 -14.42
C GLU A 311 4.99 -7.79 -15.48
N MET A 312 5.23 -6.53 -15.16
CA MET A 312 5.02 -5.40 -16.07
C MET A 312 6.29 -4.58 -16.20
N LEU A 313 6.56 -4.09 -17.41
CA LEU A 313 7.49 -2.97 -17.63
C LEU A 313 6.68 -1.71 -17.92
N VAL A 314 6.81 -0.72 -17.07
CA VAL A 314 6.04 0.53 -17.13
C VAL A 314 6.99 1.70 -17.28
N ALA A 315 6.84 2.48 -18.34
CA ALA A 315 7.49 3.77 -18.48
C ALA A 315 6.68 4.84 -17.75
N ASP A 316 7.34 5.64 -16.91
CA ASP A 316 6.68 6.77 -16.27
C ASP A 316 6.30 7.83 -17.32
N GLN A 317 5.13 8.42 -17.16
CA GLN A 317 4.58 9.36 -18.15
C GLN A 317 5.11 10.81 -17.99
N PHE A 318 5.75 11.13 -16.87
CA PHE A 318 6.24 12.47 -16.54
C PHE A 318 7.76 12.53 -16.45
N ASP A 319 8.37 11.49 -15.93
CA ASP A 319 9.79 11.41 -15.60
C ASP A 319 10.49 10.29 -16.38
N PRO A 320 11.80 10.38 -16.67
CA PRO A 320 12.54 9.34 -17.37
C PRO A 320 12.84 8.16 -16.43
N VAL A 321 11.82 7.44 -16.07
CA VAL A 321 11.86 6.25 -15.19
C VAL A 321 11.21 5.07 -15.89
N LEU A 322 11.93 3.94 -15.92
CA LEU A 322 11.38 2.64 -16.31
C LEU A 322 11.25 1.78 -15.04
N THR A 323 10.09 1.18 -14.85
CA THR A 323 9.80 0.35 -13.69
C THR A 323 9.45 -1.07 -14.09
N LEU A 324 10.19 -2.05 -13.58
CA LEU A 324 9.73 -3.43 -13.54
C LEU A 324 8.83 -3.59 -12.32
N ILE A 325 7.64 -4.13 -12.50
CA ILE A 325 6.70 -4.47 -11.43
C ILE A 325 6.46 -5.97 -11.48
N ALA A 326 6.71 -6.65 -10.37
CA ALA A 326 6.41 -8.06 -10.19
C ALA A 326 5.33 -8.23 -9.12
N SER A 327 4.50 -9.28 -9.24
CA SER A 327 3.47 -9.60 -8.26
C SER A 327 3.55 -11.05 -7.76
N GLY A 328 2.85 -11.36 -6.68
CA GLY A 328 2.69 -12.72 -6.16
C GLY A 328 4.00 -13.42 -5.81
N ASP A 329 4.15 -14.65 -6.27
CA ASP A 329 5.33 -15.48 -5.94
C ASP A 329 6.60 -14.94 -6.59
N LEU A 330 6.52 -14.35 -7.79
CA LEU A 330 7.66 -13.71 -8.43
C LEU A 330 8.15 -12.50 -7.61
N ALA A 331 7.24 -11.67 -7.12
CA ALA A 331 7.61 -10.57 -6.22
C ALA A 331 8.30 -11.07 -4.96
N SER A 332 7.79 -12.17 -4.38
CA SER A 332 8.37 -12.81 -3.20
C SER A 332 9.76 -13.40 -3.48
N GLU A 333 9.99 -13.96 -4.66
CA GLU A 333 11.28 -14.47 -5.09
C GLU A 333 12.30 -13.34 -5.26
N LEU A 334 11.92 -12.28 -5.98
CA LEU A 334 12.78 -11.12 -6.20
C LEU A 334 13.05 -10.35 -4.89
N ALA A 335 12.09 -10.33 -3.97
CA ALA A 335 12.25 -9.68 -2.67
C ALA A 335 13.36 -10.34 -1.82
N ARG A 336 13.61 -11.67 -1.98
CA ARG A 336 14.71 -12.36 -1.30
C ARG A 336 16.10 -12.04 -1.87
N GLN A 337 16.15 -11.44 -3.06
CA GLN A 337 17.40 -11.00 -3.67
C GLN A 337 17.81 -9.62 -3.15
N ASP A 338 19.09 -9.33 -3.18
CA ASP A 338 19.59 -7.99 -2.96
C ASP A 338 19.29 -7.05 -4.15
N ILE A 339 19.64 -5.79 -4.03
CA ILE A 339 19.38 -4.79 -5.09
C ILE A 339 20.15 -5.14 -6.38
N ALA A 340 21.30 -5.78 -6.30
CA ALA A 340 22.07 -6.17 -7.47
C ALA A 340 21.38 -7.32 -8.23
N GLY A 341 20.84 -8.32 -7.52
CA GLY A 341 20.07 -9.40 -8.12
C GLY A 341 18.77 -8.89 -8.76
N ARG A 342 18.02 -8.02 -8.08
CA ARG A 342 16.82 -7.35 -8.64
C ARG A 342 17.15 -6.55 -9.89
N ARG A 343 18.28 -5.82 -9.86
CA ARG A 343 18.79 -5.08 -11.03
C ARG A 343 19.09 -6.00 -12.20
N ALA A 344 19.83 -7.09 -11.98
CA ALA A 344 20.20 -8.05 -13.01
C ALA A 344 18.97 -8.66 -13.69
N TYR A 345 17.99 -9.07 -12.88
CA TYR A 345 16.72 -9.59 -13.35
C TYR A 345 15.98 -8.58 -14.25
N ALA A 346 15.85 -7.34 -13.79
CA ALA A 346 15.14 -6.29 -14.55
C ALA A 346 15.86 -5.92 -15.86
N ILE A 347 17.21 -5.91 -15.87
CA ILE A 347 18.01 -5.70 -17.08
C ILE A 347 17.75 -6.83 -18.09
N GLU A 348 17.73 -8.08 -17.62
CA GLU A 348 17.42 -9.23 -18.46
C GLU A 348 16.05 -9.10 -19.11
N ARG A 349 15.01 -8.76 -18.32
CA ARG A 349 13.64 -8.57 -18.82
C ARG A 349 13.54 -7.42 -19.79
N THR A 350 14.15 -6.28 -19.47
CA THR A 350 14.20 -5.13 -20.38
C THR A 350 14.91 -5.49 -21.69
N THR A 351 15.99 -6.28 -21.61
CA THR A 351 16.69 -6.74 -22.81
C THR A 351 15.82 -7.63 -23.69
N GLN A 352 15.07 -8.54 -23.10
CA GLN A 352 14.17 -9.46 -23.80
C GLN A 352 12.98 -8.76 -24.45
N THR A 353 12.48 -7.70 -23.82
CA THR A 353 11.27 -6.99 -24.24
C THR A 353 11.56 -5.78 -25.11
N LEU A 354 12.49 -4.92 -24.70
CA LEU A 354 12.79 -3.63 -25.32
C LEU A 354 14.14 -3.61 -26.05
N GLY A 355 14.91 -4.70 -25.94
CA GLY A 355 16.21 -4.86 -26.59
C GLY A 355 17.40 -4.29 -25.80
N LYS A 356 18.61 -4.65 -26.23
CA LYS A 356 19.87 -4.30 -25.55
C LYS A 356 20.11 -2.80 -25.43
N ASN A 357 19.66 -2.01 -26.40
CA ASN A 357 19.84 -0.55 -26.38
C ASN A 357 19.05 0.11 -25.23
N ALA A 358 17.82 -0.34 -24.99
CA ALA A 358 17.01 0.13 -23.87
C ALA A 358 17.61 -0.33 -22.52
N ALA A 359 17.98 -1.60 -22.42
CA ALA A 359 18.59 -2.15 -21.22
C ALA A 359 19.91 -1.46 -20.86
N GLY A 360 20.72 -1.07 -21.85
CA GLY A 360 21.97 -0.34 -21.65
C GLY A 360 21.81 1.09 -21.11
N ARG A 361 20.58 1.61 -21.05
CA ARG A 361 20.25 2.95 -20.53
C ARG A 361 19.73 2.94 -19.09
N LEU A 362 19.62 1.76 -18.47
CA LEU A 362 19.17 1.63 -17.08
C LEU A 362 20.28 2.06 -16.12
N GLY A 363 20.16 3.28 -15.59
CA GLY A 363 21.11 3.91 -14.68
C GLY A 363 20.89 3.56 -13.21
N ALA A 364 20.67 4.57 -12.37
CA ALA A 364 20.38 4.41 -10.93
C ALA A 364 19.15 3.53 -10.72
N VAL A 365 19.19 2.70 -9.67
CA VAL A 365 18.14 1.73 -9.34
C VAL A 365 17.62 1.91 -7.93
N ILE A 366 16.33 1.72 -7.74
CA ILE A 366 15.66 1.72 -6.44
C ILE A 366 14.62 0.60 -6.36
N SER A 367 14.47 0.01 -5.18
CA SER A 367 13.44 -1.00 -4.90
C SER A 367 13.17 -1.07 -3.41
N TYR A 368 11.90 -1.18 -3.02
CA TYR A 368 11.49 -1.30 -1.62
C TYR A 368 10.64 -2.55 -1.41
N ASP A 369 10.96 -3.34 -0.38
CA ASP A 369 10.23 -4.57 -0.05
C ASP A 369 9.19 -4.28 1.06
N TRP A 370 7.93 -4.12 0.64
CA TRP A 370 6.81 -3.90 1.54
C TRP A 370 6.47 -5.12 2.40
N ALA A 371 6.83 -6.31 1.98
CA ALA A 371 6.55 -7.53 2.72
C ALA A 371 7.54 -7.76 3.86
N ALA A 372 8.80 -7.42 3.67
CA ALA A 372 9.81 -7.46 4.73
C ALA A 372 9.67 -6.31 5.74
N ASP A 373 8.94 -5.25 5.39
CA ASP A 373 8.71 -4.12 6.27
C ASP A 373 7.72 -4.48 7.40
N PRO A 374 8.16 -4.50 8.68
CA PRO A 374 7.33 -4.94 9.81
C PRO A 374 6.14 -4.03 10.10
N LEU A 375 6.09 -2.83 9.50
CA LEU A 375 4.99 -1.88 9.64
C LEU A 375 3.99 -1.95 8.46
N SER A 376 4.23 -2.85 7.50
CA SER A 376 3.35 -3.08 6.34
C SER A 376 2.97 -4.53 6.19
N LEU A 377 3.96 -5.45 6.21
CA LEU A 377 3.80 -6.88 5.98
C LEU A 377 2.93 -7.15 4.73
N GLY A 378 3.29 -6.46 3.63
CA GLY A 378 2.64 -6.56 2.33
C GLY A 378 2.33 -5.22 1.68
N SER A 379 2.10 -5.25 0.36
CA SER A 379 1.83 -4.06 -0.45
C SER A 379 0.38 -3.58 -0.30
N PHE A 380 -0.57 -4.50 -0.24
CA PHE A 380 -1.99 -4.23 0.01
C PHE A 380 -2.71 -5.46 0.55
N SER A 381 -4.00 -5.32 0.88
CA SER A 381 -4.79 -6.40 1.46
C SER A 381 -5.44 -7.24 0.39
N ALA A 382 -5.27 -8.56 0.45
CA ALA A 382 -6.04 -9.52 -0.32
C ALA A 382 -6.72 -10.50 0.64
N VAL A 383 -7.85 -11.09 0.25
CA VAL A 383 -8.61 -12.03 1.07
C VAL A 383 -8.42 -13.44 0.52
N ARG A 384 -8.22 -14.40 1.43
CA ARG A 384 -8.06 -15.82 1.07
C ARG A 384 -9.39 -16.44 0.63
N PRO A 385 -9.38 -17.47 -0.22
CA PRO A 385 -10.56 -18.25 -0.55
C PRO A 385 -11.29 -18.75 0.70
N GLY A 386 -12.60 -18.81 0.66
CA GLY A 386 -13.45 -19.18 1.78
C GLY A 386 -13.63 -18.08 2.85
N ALA A 387 -13.26 -16.86 2.55
CA ALA A 387 -13.25 -15.75 3.51
C ALA A 387 -13.82 -14.43 2.97
N GLY A 388 -14.69 -14.44 1.97
CA GLY A 388 -15.24 -13.25 1.31
C GLY A 388 -15.86 -12.20 2.26
N ASN A 389 -16.24 -12.58 3.48
CA ASN A 389 -16.75 -11.64 4.48
C ASN A 389 -15.67 -11.02 5.40
N ALA A 390 -14.39 -11.36 5.22
CA ALA A 390 -13.30 -10.91 6.11
C ALA A 390 -13.21 -9.38 6.19
N ARG A 391 -13.37 -8.66 5.08
CA ARG A 391 -13.35 -7.19 5.06
C ARG A 391 -14.45 -6.59 5.93
N ARG A 392 -15.67 -7.14 5.89
CA ARG A 392 -16.79 -6.69 6.75
C ARG A 392 -16.48 -6.92 8.22
N LYS A 393 -15.99 -8.11 8.58
CA LYS A 393 -15.59 -8.45 9.96
C LYS A 393 -14.42 -7.58 10.45
N PHE A 394 -13.44 -7.30 9.58
CA PHE A 394 -12.36 -6.36 9.89
C PHE A 394 -12.88 -4.98 10.27
N ALA A 395 -13.84 -4.45 9.54
CA ALA A 395 -14.35 -3.11 9.72
C ALA A 395 -15.34 -2.96 10.91
N GLN A 396 -15.82 -4.06 11.50
CA GLN A 396 -16.71 -4.00 12.66
C GLN A 396 -16.02 -3.35 13.86
N PRO A 397 -16.64 -2.36 14.52
CA PRO A 397 -16.05 -1.74 15.71
C PRO A 397 -16.07 -2.68 16.92
N LEU A 398 -15.16 -2.47 17.88
CA LEU A 398 -15.23 -3.10 19.18
C LEU A 398 -16.01 -2.17 20.12
N GLN A 399 -17.12 -2.67 20.65
CA GLN A 399 -18.00 -1.95 21.59
C GLN A 399 -18.35 -0.52 21.16
N GLY A 400 -18.39 -0.24 19.85
CA GLY A 400 -18.66 1.10 19.34
C GLY A 400 -17.55 2.14 19.58
N ARG A 401 -16.44 1.76 20.23
CA ARG A 401 -15.38 2.70 20.63
C ARG A 401 -14.04 2.53 19.93
N VAL A 402 -13.74 1.32 19.43
CA VAL A 402 -12.55 1.07 18.61
C VAL A 402 -12.97 0.79 17.19
N HIS A 403 -12.64 1.68 16.28
CA HIS A 403 -12.96 1.58 14.85
C HIS A 403 -11.75 1.11 14.07
N PHE A 404 -11.99 0.45 12.93
CA PHE A 404 -10.94 -0.04 12.03
C PHE A 404 -11.11 0.58 10.65
N ALA A 405 -10.00 1.07 10.11
CA ALA A 405 -9.93 1.70 8.79
C ALA A 405 -8.68 1.26 8.02
N GLY A 406 -8.72 1.36 6.71
CA GLY A 406 -7.62 0.98 5.82
C GLY A 406 -8.14 0.48 4.48
N ASP A 407 -7.23 0.15 3.59
CA ASP A 407 -7.51 -0.50 2.30
C ASP A 407 -8.18 -1.88 2.44
N ALA A 408 -8.06 -2.50 3.62
CA ALA A 408 -8.68 -3.77 3.96
C ALA A 408 -10.18 -3.65 4.31
N ALA A 409 -10.72 -2.45 4.46
CA ALA A 409 -12.13 -2.25 4.77
C ALA A 409 -13.01 -2.56 3.55
N PRO A 410 -14.29 -2.97 3.78
CA PRO A 410 -15.18 -3.33 2.67
C PRO A 410 -15.57 -2.11 1.83
N GLY A 411 -15.76 -2.34 0.56
CA GLY A 411 -16.21 -1.38 -0.43
C GLY A 411 -15.65 -1.71 -1.81
N PRO A 412 -16.23 -1.15 -2.87
CA PRO A 412 -15.83 -1.46 -4.25
C PRO A 412 -14.40 -1.01 -4.55
N PHE A 413 -13.88 -0.05 -3.80
CA PHE A 413 -12.52 0.48 -3.95
C PHE A 413 -11.56 -0.05 -2.88
N ALA A 414 -11.84 -1.21 -2.26
CA ALA A 414 -10.89 -1.85 -1.34
C ALA A 414 -9.54 -2.09 -2.07
N THR A 415 -8.46 -2.30 -1.31
CA THR A 415 -7.08 -2.44 -1.80
C THR A 415 -6.42 -1.16 -2.33
N THR A 416 -7.19 -0.10 -2.58
CA THR A 416 -6.70 1.16 -3.16
C THR A 416 -6.48 2.28 -2.12
N VAL A 417 -5.74 3.31 -2.50
CA VAL A 417 -5.59 4.56 -1.72
C VAL A 417 -6.95 5.24 -1.53
N TYR A 418 -7.79 5.23 -2.56
CA TYR A 418 -9.13 5.82 -2.51
C TYR A 418 -10.04 5.06 -1.55
N GLY A 419 -10.05 3.73 -1.60
CA GLY A 419 -10.77 2.90 -0.63
C GLY A 419 -10.31 3.13 0.81
N ALA A 420 -8.99 3.27 1.03
CA ALA A 420 -8.45 3.63 2.33
C ALA A 420 -8.97 5.01 2.81
N HIS A 421 -9.00 6.02 1.92
CA HIS A 421 -9.56 7.34 2.20
C HIS A 421 -11.04 7.25 2.62
N LEU A 422 -11.88 6.60 1.84
CA LEU A 422 -13.30 6.43 2.14
C LEU A 422 -13.53 5.68 3.46
N SER A 423 -12.70 4.69 3.74
CA SER A 423 -12.71 3.94 4.99
C SER A 423 -12.39 4.82 6.21
N GLY A 424 -11.39 5.69 6.09
CA GLY A 424 -11.05 6.68 7.10
C GLY A 424 -12.18 7.65 7.38
N LEU A 425 -12.79 8.19 6.34
CA LEU A 425 -13.98 9.06 6.45
C LEU A 425 -15.16 8.36 7.11
N ARG A 426 -15.37 7.07 6.81
CA ARG A 426 -16.41 6.26 7.47
C ARG A 426 -16.13 6.12 8.96
N ALA A 427 -14.89 5.77 9.36
CA ALA A 427 -14.52 5.64 10.76
C ALA A 427 -14.68 6.97 11.51
N ALA A 428 -14.29 8.09 10.91
CA ALA A 428 -14.51 9.42 11.48
C ALA A 428 -16.00 9.74 11.69
N ARG A 429 -16.85 9.46 10.69
CA ARG A 429 -18.30 9.66 10.82
C ARG A 429 -18.93 8.80 11.92
N GLN A 430 -18.47 7.58 12.08
CA GLN A 430 -18.93 6.71 13.18
C GLN A 430 -18.52 7.30 14.54
N THR A 431 -17.24 7.65 14.69
CA THR A 431 -16.71 8.30 15.90
C THR A 431 -17.48 9.58 16.23
N GLU A 432 -17.75 10.43 15.24
CA GLU A 432 -18.47 11.69 15.43
C GLU A 432 -19.91 11.48 15.92
N ARG A 433 -20.64 10.51 15.38
CA ARG A 433 -21.99 10.15 15.82
C ARG A 433 -22.02 9.72 17.30
N GLU A 434 -21.00 8.97 17.73
CA GLU A 434 -20.91 8.52 19.12
C GLU A 434 -20.44 9.63 20.06
N LEU A 435 -19.61 10.58 19.59
CA LEU A 435 -19.20 11.76 20.37
C LEU A 435 -20.34 12.77 20.57
N ALA A 436 -21.33 12.76 19.68
CA ALA A 436 -22.49 13.65 19.74
C ALA A 436 -23.64 13.11 20.62
N ARG A 437 -23.57 11.86 21.06
CA ARG A 437 -24.47 11.23 22.05
C ARG A 437 -24.05 11.51 23.47
#